data_017c2b8076f313f25dd38eed21be70c0
#
_entry.id   017c2b8076f313f25dd38eed21be70c0
#
_cell.length_a   1.000
_cell.length_b   1.000
_cell.length_c   1.000
_cell.angle_alpha   90.00
_cell.angle_beta   90.00
_cell.angle_gamma   90.00
#
_symmetry.space_group_name_H-M   'P 1'
#
loop_
_entity.id
_entity.type
_entity.pdbx_description
1 polymer ?
#
loop_
_entity_poly.entity_id
_entity_poly.type
_entity_poly.pdbx_seq_one_letter_code
_entity_poly.pdbx_strand_id
1 'polypeptide(L)'
;LVRERLFEHVAHTHGLDPLQLVIEDTDIVDTMGPLRISVSEASKGVKIVQTFLHQHRKTEELDENGQGNCHVAFAFVAHRAVVDVDVELGLVKVVQIATAQDVGRSLNPLALLGQIEGGIAQGLGLAVMEEIIVHNGIVKNPSFTDYLLPTALDAPNVLFIPVEEPDPQAPLGAKGVGEPPCISVTPAIVAAIRDATGVDLKRTPVRPQDICL
;
A
#
# COMPACT_ATOMS: atom_id res chain seq x y z
N LEU A 1 2.64 26.04 1.94
CA LEU A 1 3.68 26.79 1.22
C LEU A 1 3.23 27.17 -0.20
N VAL A 2 3.03 26.21 -1.15
CA VAL A 2 2.60 26.57 -2.53
C VAL A 2 1.22 27.23 -2.53
N ARG A 3 0.25 26.71 -1.75
CA ARG A 3 -1.08 27.29 -1.60
C ARG A 3 -1.00 28.73 -1.05
N GLU A 4 -0.21 28.97 -0.04
CA GLU A 4 -0.03 30.29 0.57
C GLU A 4 0.52 31.30 -0.45
N ARG A 5 1.54 30.90 -1.21
CA ARG A 5 2.09 31.74 -2.28
C ARG A 5 1.08 32.03 -3.38
N LEU A 6 0.25 31.05 -3.74
CA LEU A 6 -0.82 31.28 -4.70
C LEU A 6 -1.87 32.27 -4.14
N PHE A 7 -2.24 32.12 -2.87
CA PHE A 7 -3.15 33.06 -2.21
C PHE A 7 -2.57 34.47 -2.12
N GLU A 8 -1.28 34.62 -1.75
CA GLU A 8 -0.59 35.92 -1.79
C GLU A 8 -0.64 36.56 -3.17
N HIS A 9 -0.43 35.76 -4.23
CA HIS A 9 -0.50 36.25 -5.60
C HIS A 9 -1.91 36.71 -5.99
N VAL A 10 -2.94 35.89 -5.73
CA VAL A 10 -4.35 36.23 -6.00
C VAL A 10 -4.77 37.46 -5.19
N ALA A 11 -4.44 37.49 -3.92
CA ALA A 11 -4.76 38.62 -3.04
C ALA A 11 -4.13 39.92 -3.53
N HIS A 12 -2.86 39.89 -3.91
CA HIS A 12 -2.17 41.04 -4.48
C HIS A 12 -2.82 41.51 -5.80
N THR A 13 -3.22 40.58 -6.68
CA THR A 13 -3.81 40.90 -7.98
C THR A 13 -5.21 41.50 -7.86
N HIS A 14 -5.98 41.06 -6.85
CA HIS A 14 -7.37 41.47 -6.67
C HIS A 14 -7.61 42.43 -5.48
N GLY A 15 -6.56 42.84 -4.78
CA GLY A 15 -6.67 43.76 -3.64
C GLY A 15 -7.37 43.12 -2.43
N LEU A 16 -7.14 41.85 -2.16
CA LEU A 16 -7.79 41.07 -1.10
C LEU A 16 -6.80 40.71 0.02
N ASP A 17 -7.34 40.20 1.11
CA ASP A 17 -6.55 39.58 2.19
C ASP A 17 -6.33 38.10 1.90
N PRO A 18 -5.08 37.60 1.80
CA PRO A 18 -4.81 36.20 1.58
C PRO A 18 -5.44 35.25 2.62
N LEU A 19 -5.68 35.74 3.85
CA LEU A 19 -6.29 34.96 4.93
C LEU A 19 -7.78 34.70 4.71
N GLN A 20 -8.44 35.44 3.81
CA GLN A 20 -9.84 35.27 3.44
C GLN A 20 -10.04 34.32 2.28
N LEU A 21 -8.95 33.85 1.66
CA LEU A 21 -9.01 32.94 0.53
C LEU A 21 -9.03 31.47 0.98
N VAL A 22 -9.89 30.70 0.36
CA VAL A 22 -9.96 29.24 0.54
C VAL A 22 -10.00 28.55 -0.81
N ILE A 23 -9.65 27.24 -0.85
CA ILE A 23 -9.88 26.41 -2.01
C ILE A 23 -11.14 25.59 -1.77
N GLU A 24 -12.12 25.75 -2.66
CA GLU A 24 -13.31 24.93 -2.76
C GLU A 24 -13.27 24.18 -4.09
N ASP A 25 -13.17 22.86 -4.05
CA ASP A 25 -12.96 21.99 -5.19
C ASP A 25 -11.73 22.40 -6.02
N THR A 26 -11.92 23.05 -7.14
CA THR A 26 -10.86 23.55 -8.05
C THR A 26 -10.74 25.08 -8.09
N ASP A 27 -11.53 25.78 -7.29
CA ASP A 27 -11.61 27.23 -7.29
C ASP A 27 -11.01 27.84 -6.02
N ILE A 28 -10.42 29.03 -6.17
CA ILE A 28 -10.07 29.93 -5.07
C ILE A 28 -11.24 30.85 -4.86
N VAL A 29 -11.75 30.89 -3.63
CA VAL A 29 -12.93 31.65 -3.24
C VAL A 29 -12.56 32.62 -2.15
N ASP A 30 -13.00 33.87 -2.28
CA ASP A 30 -12.97 34.85 -1.20
C ASP A 30 -14.16 34.61 -0.26
N THR A 31 -13.91 34.32 0.99
CA THR A 31 -14.95 34.04 2.00
C THR A 31 -15.74 35.28 2.41
N MET A 32 -15.25 36.47 2.11
CA MET A 32 -15.83 37.76 2.50
C MET A 32 -16.31 38.59 1.29
N GLY A 33 -16.05 38.13 0.06
CA GLY A 33 -16.34 38.86 -1.15
C GLY A 33 -16.81 37.97 -2.29
N PRO A 34 -17.01 38.54 -3.49
CA PRO A 34 -17.58 37.82 -4.63
C PRO A 34 -16.55 37.04 -5.44
N LEU A 35 -15.25 37.09 -5.13
CA LEU A 35 -14.23 36.43 -5.95
C LEU A 35 -14.38 34.92 -5.92
N ARG A 36 -14.50 34.36 -7.12
CA ARG A 36 -14.34 32.92 -7.39
C ARG A 36 -13.56 32.79 -8.71
N ILE A 37 -12.36 32.20 -8.62
CA ILE A 37 -11.46 32.01 -9.76
C ILE A 37 -10.87 30.61 -9.70
N SER A 38 -10.80 29.92 -10.84
CA SER A 38 -10.19 28.57 -10.84
C SER A 38 -8.70 28.64 -10.51
N VAL A 39 -8.17 27.64 -9.82
CA VAL A 39 -6.73 27.50 -9.57
C VAL A 39 -5.93 27.56 -10.87
N SER A 40 -6.46 26.99 -11.95
CA SER A 40 -5.85 27.03 -13.28
C SER A 40 -5.74 28.46 -13.81
N GLU A 41 -6.77 29.28 -13.69
CA GLU A 41 -6.75 30.68 -14.13
C GLU A 41 -5.83 31.53 -13.23
N ALA A 42 -5.93 31.36 -11.93
CA ALA A 42 -5.12 32.08 -10.94
C ALA A 42 -3.61 31.81 -11.07
N SER A 43 -3.24 30.65 -11.64
CA SER A 43 -1.84 30.27 -11.85
C SER A 43 -1.28 30.62 -13.24
N LYS A 44 -2.09 31.21 -14.14
CA LYS A 44 -1.62 31.61 -15.47
C LYS A 44 -0.51 32.69 -15.37
N GLY A 45 0.59 32.42 -16.06
CA GLY A 45 1.73 33.32 -16.12
C GLY A 45 2.57 33.39 -14.84
N VAL A 46 2.23 32.62 -13.81
CA VAL A 46 2.96 32.59 -12.55
C VAL A 46 3.59 31.22 -12.34
N LYS A 47 4.89 31.19 -12.03
CA LYS A 47 5.60 29.98 -11.65
C LYS A 47 5.85 30.00 -10.15
N ILE A 48 5.08 29.21 -9.41
CA ILE A 48 5.25 29.05 -7.96
C ILE A 48 5.95 27.72 -7.72
N VAL A 49 7.17 27.76 -7.19
CA VAL A 49 7.97 26.61 -6.83
C VAL A 49 8.41 26.75 -5.38
N GLN A 50 8.18 25.73 -4.59
CA GLN A 50 8.66 25.66 -3.22
C GLN A 50 9.37 24.32 -3.00
N THR A 51 10.53 24.38 -2.37
CA THR A 51 11.26 23.19 -1.94
C THR A 51 11.11 23.07 -0.43
N PHE A 52 10.68 21.89 0.01
CA PHE A 52 10.55 21.58 1.43
C PHE A 52 11.25 20.26 1.72
N LEU A 53 12.09 20.27 2.75
CA LEU A 53 12.73 19.06 3.26
C LEU A 53 11.92 18.54 4.44
N HIS A 54 11.17 17.45 4.23
CA HIS A 54 10.52 16.76 5.34
C HIS A 54 11.55 15.85 6.03
N GLN A 55 11.64 15.98 7.35
CA GLN A 55 12.41 15.07 8.19
C GLN A 55 11.47 14.47 9.23
N HIS A 56 11.45 13.15 9.31
CA HIS A 56 10.76 12.48 10.40
C HIS A 56 11.44 12.76 11.74
N ARG A 57 10.78 12.41 12.86
CA ARG A 57 11.40 12.50 14.19
C ARG A 57 12.69 11.68 14.24
N LYS A 58 13.63 12.07 15.09
CA LYS A 58 14.81 11.26 15.37
C LYS A 58 14.37 9.92 15.97
N THR A 59 14.99 8.87 15.48
CA THR A 59 14.84 7.50 16.01
C THR A 59 16.09 7.13 16.81
N GLU A 60 15.97 6.12 17.65
CA GLU A 60 17.07 5.57 18.42
C GLU A 60 17.67 4.37 17.67
N GLU A 61 18.96 4.18 17.81
CA GLU A 61 19.61 2.98 17.31
C GLU A 61 19.20 1.77 18.17
N LEU A 62 19.23 0.57 17.59
CA LEU A 62 19.02 -0.64 18.35
C LEU A 62 20.21 -0.91 19.26
N ASP A 63 19.96 -1.36 20.49
CA ASP A 63 21.00 -1.82 21.39
C ASP A 63 21.56 -3.21 20.97
N GLU A 64 22.50 -3.73 21.73
CA GLU A 64 23.12 -5.04 21.48
C GLU A 64 22.13 -6.23 21.51
N ASN A 65 20.96 -6.05 22.12
CA ASN A 65 19.88 -7.03 22.18
C ASN A 65 18.83 -6.82 21.07
N GLY A 66 19.04 -5.86 20.17
CA GLY A 66 18.11 -5.50 19.11
C GLY A 66 16.88 -4.74 19.63
N GLN A 67 16.96 -4.07 20.78
CA GLN A 67 15.90 -3.26 21.36
C GLN A 67 16.17 -1.78 21.18
N GLY A 68 15.11 -1.02 20.91
CA GLY A 68 15.20 0.43 20.73
C GLY A 68 14.03 0.99 19.95
N ASN A 69 13.80 2.30 20.04
CA ASN A 69 12.75 3.01 19.30
C ASN A 69 13.26 3.45 17.91
N CYS A 70 13.59 2.45 17.08
CA CYS A 70 14.19 2.65 15.75
C CYS A 70 13.18 2.99 14.65
N HIS A 71 11.87 2.83 14.89
CA HIS A 71 10.82 3.07 13.90
C HIS A 71 10.10 4.39 14.14
N VAL A 72 9.73 5.08 13.07
CA VAL A 72 8.98 6.35 13.14
C VAL A 72 7.52 6.09 13.44
N ALA A 73 6.92 5.12 12.73
CA ALA A 73 5.53 4.72 12.86
C ALA A 73 5.38 3.25 12.53
N PHE A 74 4.25 2.67 12.90
CA PHE A 74 3.85 1.31 12.56
C PHE A 74 2.55 1.33 11.78
N ALA A 75 2.44 0.46 10.76
CA ALA A 75 1.21 0.16 10.07
C ALA A 75 0.85 -1.30 10.36
N PHE A 76 -0.30 -1.52 10.97
CA PHE A 76 -0.78 -2.86 11.32
C PHE A 76 -1.64 -3.41 10.19
N VAL A 77 -1.53 -4.72 9.97
CA VAL A 77 -2.31 -5.42 8.95
C VAL A 77 -2.75 -6.78 9.45
N ALA A 78 -3.98 -7.16 9.09
CA ALA A 78 -4.52 -8.49 9.33
C ALA A 78 -5.13 -9.05 8.04
N HIS A 79 -4.80 -10.31 7.72
CA HIS A 79 -5.34 -11.01 6.56
C HIS A 79 -6.08 -12.28 6.98
N ARG A 80 -7.17 -12.57 6.26
CA ARG A 80 -7.87 -13.84 6.28
C ARG A 80 -7.96 -14.37 4.85
N ALA A 81 -7.51 -15.60 4.61
CA ALA A 81 -7.60 -16.27 3.34
C ALA A 81 -8.75 -17.29 3.34
N VAL A 82 -9.38 -17.45 2.17
CA VAL A 82 -10.29 -18.55 1.84
C VAL A 82 -9.72 -19.25 0.63
N VAL A 83 -9.55 -20.57 0.71
CA VAL A 83 -8.96 -21.39 -0.34
C VAL A 83 -9.87 -22.55 -0.70
N ASP A 84 -9.85 -22.95 -1.97
CA ASP A 84 -10.33 -24.24 -2.43
C ASP A 84 -9.12 -25.14 -2.71
N VAL A 85 -9.10 -26.35 -2.17
CA VAL A 85 -7.99 -27.29 -2.32
C VAL A 85 -8.49 -28.61 -2.89
N ASP A 86 -7.94 -28.99 -4.05
CA ASP A 86 -8.07 -30.34 -4.59
C ASP A 86 -6.95 -31.21 -4.01
N VAL A 87 -7.28 -32.07 -3.07
CA VAL A 87 -6.29 -32.90 -2.35
C VAL A 87 -5.78 -34.08 -3.19
N GLU A 88 -6.49 -34.47 -4.26
CA GLU A 88 -6.07 -35.55 -5.16
C GLU A 88 -5.02 -35.05 -6.16
N LEU A 89 -5.21 -33.82 -6.67
CA LEU A 89 -4.31 -33.18 -7.62
C LEU A 89 -3.30 -32.22 -6.96
N GLY A 90 -3.50 -31.91 -5.68
CA GLY A 90 -2.67 -30.94 -4.96
C GLY A 90 -2.83 -29.50 -5.45
N LEU A 91 -3.96 -29.19 -6.11
CA LEU A 91 -4.21 -27.85 -6.66
C LEU A 91 -4.85 -26.94 -5.61
N VAL A 92 -4.35 -25.73 -5.55
CA VAL A 92 -4.85 -24.68 -4.62
C VAL A 92 -5.36 -23.49 -5.43
N LYS A 93 -6.60 -23.07 -5.14
CA LYS A 93 -7.17 -21.81 -5.61
C LYS A 93 -7.44 -20.90 -4.43
N VAL A 94 -6.82 -19.73 -4.40
CA VAL A 94 -7.15 -18.70 -3.43
C VAL A 94 -8.40 -17.96 -3.90
N VAL A 95 -9.51 -18.15 -3.19
CA VAL A 95 -10.83 -17.64 -3.59
C VAL A 95 -11.03 -16.20 -3.13
N GLN A 96 -10.63 -15.92 -1.89
CA GLN A 96 -10.82 -14.60 -1.28
C GLN A 96 -9.70 -14.28 -0.28
N ILE A 97 -9.29 -13.02 -0.27
CA ILE A 97 -8.51 -12.42 0.80
C ILE A 97 -9.30 -11.27 1.39
N ALA A 98 -9.68 -11.39 2.67
CA ALA A 98 -10.13 -10.25 3.44
C ALA A 98 -8.93 -9.63 4.16
N THR A 99 -8.80 -8.31 4.08
CA THR A 99 -7.67 -7.58 4.65
C THR A 99 -8.14 -6.33 5.37
N ALA A 100 -7.71 -6.16 6.62
CA ALA A 100 -7.83 -4.92 7.37
C ALA A 100 -6.44 -4.29 7.49
N GLN A 101 -6.29 -3.06 7.02
CA GLN A 101 -4.99 -2.39 6.97
C GLN A 101 -5.05 -0.99 7.53
N ASP A 102 -4.12 -0.71 8.43
CA ASP A 102 -3.85 0.63 8.90
C ASP A 102 -3.06 1.39 7.82
N VAL A 103 -3.72 2.36 7.23
CA VAL A 103 -3.22 3.17 6.11
C VAL A 103 -2.92 4.62 6.54
N GLY A 104 -3.05 4.89 7.84
CA GLY A 104 -3.09 6.28 8.30
C GLY A 104 -4.31 6.98 7.71
N ARG A 105 -4.12 8.13 7.09
CA ARG A 105 -5.18 8.80 6.34
C ARG A 105 -5.14 8.39 4.88
N SER A 106 -6.24 7.91 4.36
CA SER A 106 -6.39 7.60 2.94
C SER A 106 -6.47 8.88 2.11
N LEU A 107 -5.46 9.14 1.28
CA LEU A 107 -5.40 10.33 0.43
C LEU A 107 -6.01 10.09 -0.96
N ASN A 108 -5.94 8.86 -1.44
CA ASN A 108 -6.49 8.44 -2.72
C ASN A 108 -7.00 6.99 -2.60
N PRO A 109 -8.29 6.79 -2.29
CA PRO A 109 -8.84 5.45 -2.06
C PRO A 109 -8.67 4.48 -3.22
N LEU A 110 -8.76 4.96 -4.47
CA LEU A 110 -8.61 4.10 -5.66
C LEU A 110 -7.16 3.63 -5.84
N ALA A 111 -6.21 4.54 -5.72
CA ALA A 111 -4.79 4.19 -5.78
C ALA A 111 -4.37 3.31 -4.59
N LEU A 112 -4.94 3.55 -3.42
CA LEU A 112 -4.75 2.74 -2.23
C LEU A 112 -5.21 1.29 -2.47
N LEU A 113 -6.42 1.09 -2.99
CA LEU A 113 -6.93 -0.24 -3.32
C LEU A 113 -6.01 -0.97 -4.30
N GLY A 114 -5.52 -0.29 -5.34
CA GLY A 114 -4.57 -0.87 -6.29
C GLY A 114 -3.25 -1.33 -5.66
N GLN A 115 -2.72 -0.60 -4.66
CA GLN A 115 -1.54 -1.03 -3.89
C GLN A 115 -1.85 -2.28 -3.04
N ILE A 116 -3.02 -2.32 -2.42
CA ILE A 116 -3.48 -3.47 -1.61
C ILE A 116 -3.60 -4.72 -2.49
N GLU A 117 -4.29 -4.64 -3.62
CA GLU A 117 -4.45 -5.76 -4.56
C GLU A 117 -3.11 -6.24 -5.12
N GLY A 118 -2.22 -5.31 -5.48
CA GLY A 118 -0.88 -5.61 -5.96
C GLY A 118 -0.02 -6.33 -4.91
N GLY A 119 -0.04 -5.88 -3.66
CA GLY A 119 0.68 -6.54 -2.56
C GLY A 119 0.12 -7.94 -2.24
N ILE A 120 -1.21 -8.09 -2.30
CA ILE A 120 -1.87 -9.41 -2.15
C ILE A 120 -1.44 -10.37 -3.27
N ALA A 121 -1.37 -9.89 -4.52
CA ALA A 121 -0.91 -10.70 -5.64
C ALA A 121 0.54 -11.20 -5.44
N GLN A 122 1.44 -10.34 -4.94
CA GLN A 122 2.80 -10.75 -4.58
C GLN A 122 2.80 -11.82 -3.49
N GLY A 123 2.04 -11.63 -2.42
CA GLY A 123 1.96 -12.61 -1.33
C GLY A 123 1.34 -13.94 -1.76
N LEU A 124 0.38 -13.92 -2.70
CA LEU A 124 -0.16 -15.13 -3.34
C LEU A 124 0.93 -15.86 -4.14
N GLY A 125 1.69 -15.14 -4.96
CA GLY A 125 2.79 -15.70 -5.73
C GLY A 125 3.78 -16.44 -4.83
N LEU A 126 4.23 -15.78 -3.75
CA LEU A 126 5.13 -16.38 -2.76
C LEU A 126 4.52 -17.58 -2.03
N ALA A 127 3.19 -17.64 -1.90
CA ALA A 127 2.52 -18.74 -1.21
C ALA A 127 2.48 -20.01 -2.03
N VAL A 128 2.20 -19.93 -3.36
CA VAL A 128 1.83 -21.10 -4.17
C VAL A 128 2.48 -21.17 -5.58
N MET A 129 3.27 -20.16 -6.01
CA MET A 129 3.78 -20.11 -7.38
C MET A 129 5.27 -19.80 -7.48
N GLU A 130 5.75 -18.74 -6.80
CA GLU A 130 7.04 -18.13 -7.05
C GLU A 130 8.17 -18.78 -6.25
N GLU A 131 9.19 -19.25 -6.94
CA GLU A 131 10.42 -19.78 -6.32
C GLU A 131 11.62 -19.54 -7.24
N ILE A 132 12.68 -18.93 -6.71
CA ILE A 132 13.97 -18.87 -7.40
C ILE A 132 14.70 -20.18 -7.14
N ILE A 133 14.92 -20.97 -8.21
CA ILE A 133 15.61 -22.25 -8.15
C ILE A 133 17.09 -22.02 -8.42
N VAL A 134 17.94 -22.27 -7.41
CA VAL A 134 19.42 -22.14 -7.54
C VAL A 134 20.07 -23.51 -7.45
N HIS A 135 20.94 -23.81 -8.40
CA HIS A 135 21.77 -25.01 -8.39
C HIS A 135 23.23 -24.64 -8.68
N ASN A 136 24.13 -24.99 -7.77
CA ASN A 136 25.56 -24.65 -7.85
C ASN A 136 25.83 -23.16 -8.12
N GLY A 137 25.08 -22.26 -7.45
CA GLY A 137 25.20 -20.81 -7.59
C GLY A 137 24.58 -20.24 -8.88
N ILE A 138 23.93 -21.06 -9.70
CA ILE A 138 23.30 -20.65 -10.97
C ILE A 138 21.78 -20.70 -10.81
N VAL A 139 21.09 -19.59 -11.13
CA VAL A 139 19.63 -19.52 -11.21
C VAL A 139 19.18 -20.37 -12.41
N LYS A 140 18.25 -21.29 -12.18
CA LYS A 140 17.76 -22.24 -13.19
C LYS A 140 16.50 -21.77 -13.91
N ASN A 141 15.78 -20.83 -13.30
CA ASN A 141 14.53 -20.27 -13.84
C ASN A 141 14.61 -18.74 -13.96
N PRO A 142 15.52 -18.17 -14.80
CA PRO A 142 15.78 -16.75 -14.88
C PRO A 142 14.77 -15.96 -15.75
N SER A 143 13.75 -16.60 -16.28
CA SER A 143 12.77 -15.98 -17.17
C SER A 143 11.34 -16.28 -16.73
N PHE A 144 10.38 -15.45 -17.17
CA PHE A 144 8.94 -15.67 -16.89
C PHE A 144 8.35 -16.93 -17.54
N THR A 145 9.13 -17.66 -18.34
CA THR A 145 8.73 -19.00 -18.82
C THR A 145 8.74 -20.01 -17.68
N ASP A 146 9.70 -19.90 -16.77
CA ASP A 146 9.98 -20.88 -15.72
C ASP A 146 9.78 -20.29 -14.30
N TYR A 147 9.87 -18.97 -14.15
CA TYR A 147 9.51 -18.25 -12.94
C TYR A 147 8.06 -17.77 -13.06
N LEU A 148 7.16 -18.49 -12.41
CA LEU A 148 5.73 -18.29 -12.56
C LEU A 148 5.24 -17.15 -11.68
N LEU A 149 4.68 -16.10 -12.30
CA LEU A 149 3.96 -15.01 -11.60
C LEU A 149 2.45 -15.26 -11.63
N PRO A 150 1.71 -14.83 -10.60
CA PRO A 150 0.26 -14.82 -10.65
C PRO A 150 -0.26 -13.99 -11.83
N THR A 151 -1.25 -14.55 -12.53
CA THR A 151 -1.97 -13.84 -13.59
C THR A 151 -3.26 -13.21 -13.04
N ALA A 152 -3.96 -12.43 -13.86
CA ALA A 152 -5.25 -11.87 -13.48
C ALA A 152 -6.32 -12.93 -13.14
N LEU A 153 -6.16 -14.17 -13.66
CA LEU A 153 -7.07 -15.28 -13.35
C LEU A 153 -6.78 -15.95 -12.00
N ASP A 154 -5.57 -15.79 -11.50
CA ASP A 154 -5.15 -16.29 -10.18
C ASP A 154 -5.51 -15.32 -9.06
N ALA A 155 -5.77 -14.05 -9.40
CA ALA A 155 -6.06 -13.00 -8.43
C ALA A 155 -7.36 -13.32 -7.65
N PRO A 156 -7.32 -13.35 -6.31
CA PRO A 156 -8.49 -13.60 -5.48
C PRO A 156 -9.44 -12.41 -5.44
N ASN A 157 -10.68 -12.65 -5.00
CA ASN A 157 -11.55 -11.55 -4.61
C ASN A 157 -10.99 -10.87 -3.34
N VAL A 158 -10.74 -9.56 -3.39
CA VAL A 158 -10.18 -8.79 -2.28
C VAL A 158 -11.30 -8.03 -1.58
N LEU A 159 -11.49 -8.33 -0.28
CA LEU A 159 -12.32 -7.53 0.61
C LEU A 159 -11.40 -6.64 1.45
N PHE A 160 -11.28 -5.38 1.06
CA PHE A 160 -10.44 -4.41 1.76
C PHE A 160 -11.22 -3.58 2.78
N ILE A 161 -10.70 -3.51 4.00
CA ILE A 161 -11.21 -2.72 5.12
C ILE A 161 -10.12 -1.73 5.52
N PRO A 162 -10.21 -0.45 5.12
CA PRO A 162 -9.27 0.56 5.55
C PRO A 162 -9.46 0.85 7.05
N VAL A 163 -8.35 0.87 7.78
CA VAL A 163 -8.27 1.39 9.15
C VAL A 163 -7.51 2.69 9.07
N GLU A 164 -8.19 3.79 9.36
CA GLU A 164 -7.59 5.12 9.33
C GLU A 164 -7.16 5.54 10.73
N GLU A 165 -5.89 5.28 11.06
CA GLU A 165 -5.21 5.77 12.27
C GLU A 165 -4.11 6.75 11.83
N PRO A 166 -4.42 8.07 11.71
CA PRO A 166 -3.50 9.05 11.16
C PRO A 166 -2.19 9.16 11.96
N ASP A 167 -1.06 9.13 11.26
CA ASP A 167 0.23 9.42 11.88
C ASP A 167 0.35 10.92 12.15
N PRO A 168 0.44 11.36 13.41
CA PRO A 168 0.51 12.79 13.75
C PRO A 168 1.79 13.47 13.25
N GLN A 169 2.81 12.71 12.87
CA GLN A 169 4.09 13.23 12.40
C GLN A 169 4.26 13.16 10.88
N ALA A 170 3.39 12.40 10.19
CA ALA A 170 3.43 12.31 8.75
C ALA A 170 2.64 13.44 8.08
N PRO A 171 3.08 13.94 6.91
CA PRO A 171 2.28 14.86 6.12
C PRO A 171 0.88 14.31 5.87
N LEU A 172 -0.14 15.08 6.22
CA LEU A 172 -1.56 14.73 6.11
C LEU A 172 -1.98 13.48 6.91
N GLY A 173 -1.12 12.92 7.74
CA GLY A 173 -1.41 11.73 8.54
C GLY A 173 -1.34 10.41 7.76
N ALA A 174 -0.78 10.38 6.56
CA ALA A 174 -0.68 9.18 5.74
C ALA A 174 0.42 8.23 6.26
N LYS A 175 0.21 6.94 6.13
CA LYS A 175 1.21 5.88 6.36
C LYS A 175 1.58 5.19 5.04
N GLY A 176 2.76 4.55 5.01
CA GLY A 176 3.17 3.74 3.87
C GLY A 176 2.29 2.51 3.70
N VAL A 177 1.94 2.19 2.45
CA VAL A 177 1.03 1.09 2.12
C VAL A 177 1.56 0.15 1.02
N GLY A 178 2.78 0.37 0.56
CA GLY A 178 3.36 -0.45 -0.52
C GLY A 178 3.70 -1.88 -0.07
N GLU A 179 4.32 -2.05 1.08
CA GLU A 179 4.80 -3.35 1.58
C GLU A 179 3.82 -4.06 2.52
N PRO A 180 3.11 -3.39 3.44
CA PRO A 180 2.25 -4.06 4.41
C PRO A 180 1.25 -5.05 3.80
N PRO A 181 0.66 -4.81 2.61
CA PRO A 181 -0.28 -5.75 2.00
C PRO A 181 0.29 -7.13 1.68
N CYS A 182 1.60 -7.28 1.47
CA CYS A 182 2.20 -8.58 1.16
C CYS A 182 2.72 -9.34 2.39
N ILE A 183 2.94 -8.67 3.54
CA ILE A 183 3.66 -9.25 4.67
C ILE A 183 2.95 -10.48 5.26
N SER A 184 1.65 -10.41 5.52
CA SER A 184 0.92 -11.48 6.19
C SER A 184 -0.05 -12.27 5.28
N VAL A 185 -0.09 -11.97 3.99
CA VAL A 185 -0.91 -12.69 3.00
C VAL A 185 -0.39 -14.12 2.79
N THR A 186 0.91 -14.30 2.56
CA THR A 186 1.51 -15.62 2.40
C THR A 186 1.23 -16.55 3.58
N PRO A 187 1.50 -16.16 4.84
CA PRO A 187 1.17 -17.01 5.97
C PRO A 187 -0.35 -17.23 6.14
N ALA A 188 -1.21 -16.29 5.79
CA ALA A 188 -2.65 -16.49 5.83
C ALA A 188 -3.13 -17.56 4.82
N ILE A 189 -2.58 -17.55 3.60
CA ILE A 189 -2.87 -18.56 2.58
C ILE A 189 -2.36 -19.94 3.03
N VAL A 190 -1.12 -20.03 3.51
CA VAL A 190 -0.55 -21.30 4.00
C VAL A 190 -1.34 -21.84 5.18
N ALA A 191 -1.77 -20.98 6.10
CA ALA A 191 -2.62 -21.38 7.22
C ALA A 191 -3.98 -21.93 6.76
N ALA A 192 -4.60 -21.30 5.74
CA ALA A 192 -5.86 -21.76 5.17
C ALA A 192 -5.71 -23.12 4.46
N ILE A 193 -4.59 -23.37 3.74
CA ILE A 193 -4.30 -24.66 3.13
C ILE A 193 -4.10 -25.74 4.22
N ARG A 194 -3.37 -25.42 5.28
CA ARG A 194 -3.20 -26.34 6.43
C ARG A 194 -4.53 -26.69 7.10
N ASP A 195 -5.40 -25.71 7.28
CA ASP A 195 -6.74 -25.91 7.84
C ASP A 195 -7.60 -26.82 6.96
N ALA A 196 -7.55 -26.61 5.64
CA ALA A 196 -8.31 -27.41 4.68
C ALA A 196 -7.83 -28.87 4.53
N THR A 197 -6.51 -29.09 4.65
CA THR A 197 -5.88 -30.41 4.35
C THR A 197 -5.44 -31.18 5.57
N GLY A 198 -5.21 -30.51 6.72
CA GLY A 198 -4.57 -31.07 7.90
C GLY A 198 -3.05 -31.31 7.74
N VAL A 199 -2.45 -30.97 6.61
CA VAL A 199 -1.03 -31.21 6.33
C VAL A 199 -0.15 -30.16 7.04
N ASP A 200 0.95 -30.58 7.66
CA ASP A 200 1.92 -29.69 8.26
C ASP A 200 2.91 -29.15 7.23
N LEU A 201 2.51 -28.08 6.55
CA LEU A 201 3.31 -27.42 5.52
C LEU A 201 4.48 -26.65 6.13
N LYS A 202 5.71 -26.93 5.66
CA LYS A 202 6.96 -26.36 6.21
C LYS A 202 7.73 -25.46 5.25
N ARG A 203 7.18 -25.23 4.06
CA ARG A 203 7.84 -24.46 3.00
C ARG A 203 6.84 -23.64 2.20
N THR A 204 7.34 -22.64 1.50
CA THR A 204 6.69 -21.90 0.43
C THR A 204 7.61 -21.87 -0.80
N PRO A 205 7.07 -21.82 -2.01
CA PRO A 205 5.66 -22.01 -2.32
C PRO A 205 5.19 -23.42 -1.98
N VAL A 206 3.91 -23.55 -1.62
CA VAL A 206 3.26 -24.86 -1.43
C VAL A 206 3.06 -25.48 -2.80
N ARG A 207 3.57 -26.66 -3.00
CA ARG A 207 3.50 -27.39 -4.27
C ARG A 207 2.49 -28.53 -4.21
N PRO A 208 1.98 -29.04 -5.36
CA PRO A 208 1.05 -30.15 -5.38
C PRO A 208 1.52 -31.37 -4.56
N GLN A 209 2.81 -31.74 -4.66
CA GLN A 209 3.37 -32.86 -3.91
C GLN A 209 3.45 -32.66 -2.39
N ASP A 210 3.30 -31.44 -1.91
CA ASP A 210 3.27 -31.14 -0.47
C ASP A 210 1.88 -31.40 0.13
N ILE A 211 0.83 -31.52 -0.73
CA ILE A 211 -0.58 -31.67 -0.39
C ILE A 211 -1.09 -33.08 -0.68
N CYS A 212 -0.72 -33.64 -1.84
CA CYS A 212 -1.15 -34.97 -2.24
C CYS A 212 -0.68 -36.01 -1.22
N LEU A 213 -1.61 -36.82 -0.72
CA LEU A 213 -1.39 -37.90 0.23
C LEU A 213 -1.12 -39.22 -0.50
#